data_de3222777622fbf3ea40ed4ad40b8f3c
#
_entry.id   de3222777622fbf3ea40ed4ad40b8f3c
#
_cell.length_a   1.000
_cell.length_b   1.000
_cell.length_c   1.000
_cell.angle_alpha   90.00
_cell.angle_beta   90.00
_cell.angle_gamma   90.00
#
_symmetry.space_group_name_H-M   'P 1'
#
loop_
_entity.id
_entity.type
_entity.pdbx_description
1 polymer ?
#
loop_
_entity_poly.entity_id
_entity_poly.type
_entity_poly.pdbx_seq_one_letter_code
_entity_poly.pdbx_strand_id
1 'polypeptide(L)'
;MNKILFLITVLSLASCQKKQEQKSEIKSQVSINPDTVVSDTKVLKNDSKPFLESDLARKWLTSSIEENFKTADGLIDKICTKTYAEYKSDAIGVDYDGGLTPQAFEKKWKGKFDLKHVGIGTGFLISGQDWTKIKVVKCELSPVKLKEGYLFETTIEDVDATSETFYKRDINVVPRGKSFLISDVLEY
;
A
#
# COMPACT_ATOMS: atom_id res chain seq x y z
N MET A 1 -51.16 -11.07 13.42
CA MET A 1 -50.82 -10.60 14.80
C MET A 1 -50.05 -11.72 15.47
N ASN A 2 -48.72 -11.67 15.47
CA ASN A 2 -47.92 -12.49 16.37
C ASN A 2 -46.66 -11.70 16.67
N LYS A 3 -46.59 -11.17 17.91
CA LYS A 3 -45.42 -10.52 18.48
C LYS A 3 -44.53 -11.59 19.07
N ILE A 4 -43.32 -11.78 18.56
CA ILE A 4 -42.28 -12.57 19.21
C ILE A 4 -41.31 -11.61 19.87
N LEU A 5 -41.31 -11.65 21.18
CA LEU A 5 -40.44 -10.89 22.11
C LEU A 5 -39.15 -11.69 22.27
N PHE A 6 -37.99 -11.20 21.76
CA PHE A 6 -36.70 -11.80 22.08
C PHE A 6 -36.04 -11.06 23.23
N LEU A 7 -35.84 -11.83 24.28
CA LEU A 7 -35.19 -11.46 25.53
C LEU A 7 -33.67 -11.51 25.31
N ILE A 8 -33.00 -10.39 25.50
CA ILE A 8 -31.53 -10.30 25.45
C ILE A 8 -30.96 -10.51 26.83
N THR A 9 -30.25 -11.61 27.02
CA THR A 9 -29.48 -11.89 28.26
C THR A 9 -28.04 -11.38 28.04
N VAL A 10 -27.64 -10.39 28.81
CA VAL A 10 -26.28 -9.86 28.94
C VAL A 10 -25.51 -10.71 29.93
N LEU A 11 -24.45 -11.36 29.50
CA LEU A 11 -23.49 -12.04 30.38
C LEU A 11 -22.17 -11.27 30.36
N SER A 12 -21.93 -10.56 31.44
CA SER A 12 -20.65 -9.88 31.75
C SER A 12 -19.71 -10.90 32.42
N LEU A 13 -18.55 -11.12 31.85
CA LEU A 13 -17.44 -11.78 32.54
C LEU A 13 -16.22 -10.82 32.57
N ALA A 14 -16.02 -10.26 33.75
CA ALA A 14 -14.78 -9.59 34.12
C ALA A 14 -13.74 -10.65 34.50
N SER A 15 -12.56 -10.59 33.87
CA SER A 15 -11.39 -11.33 34.36
C SER A 15 -10.20 -10.39 34.45
N CYS A 16 -9.88 -10.01 35.69
CA CYS A 16 -8.58 -9.42 36.04
C CYS A 16 -7.54 -10.51 36.16
N GLN A 17 -6.37 -10.34 35.49
CA GLN A 17 -5.17 -11.02 35.95
C GLN A 17 -3.95 -10.11 35.92
N LYS A 18 -3.22 -10.25 37.06
CA LYS A 18 -2.14 -9.46 37.62
C LYS A 18 -0.82 -9.53 36.83
N LYS A 19 -0.19 -8.41 36.76
CA LYS A 19 1.21 -8.00 36.85
C LYS A 19 2.19 -9.04 37.44
N GLN A 20 3.26 -9.32 36.75
CA GLN A 20 4.51 -9.79 37.33
C GLN A 20 5.70 -9.07 36.68
N GLU A 21 6.35 -8.23 37.49
CA GLU A 21 7.66 -7.66 37.25
C GLU A 21 8.72 -8.72 37.50
N GLN A 22 9.71 -8.82 36.61
CA GLN A 22 10.96 -9.47 36.96
C GLN A 22 12.13 -8.57 36.55
N LYS A 23 12.72 -8.00 37.61
CA LYS A 23 13.92 -7.20 37.65
C LYS A 23 15.12 -8.17 37.71
N SER A 24 16.08 -8.06 36.82
CA SER A 24 17.40 -8.64 37.02
C SER A 24 18.46 -7.60 36.66
N GLU A 25 19.07 -7.07 37.70
CA GLU A 25 20.34 -6.34 37.66
C GLU A 25 21.50 -7.33 37.40
N ILE A 26 22.34 -7.01 36.45
CA ILE A 26 23.72 -7.51 36.43
C ILE A 26 24.68 -6.33 36.29
N LYS A 27 25.31 -5.99 37.42
CA LYS A 27 26.49 -5.14 37.46
C LYS A 27 27.70 -5.97 36.99
N SER A 28 28.45 -5.44 36.07
CA SER A 28 29.89 -5.78 35.96
C SER A 28 30.67 -4.53 35.61
N GLN A 29 31.47 -4.13 36.55
CA GLN A 29 32.50 -3.11 36.43
C GLN A 29 33.66 -3.70 35.59
N VAL A 30 34.14 -2.94 34.62
CA VAL A 30 35.54 -3.10 34.13
C VAL A 30 36.15 -1.73 33.91
N SER A 31 37.26 -1.59 34.58
CA SER A 31 38.31 -0.61 34.68
C SER A 31 38.70 0.14 33.41
N ILE A 32 38.92 1.44 33.61
CA ILE A 32 39.49 2.40 32.68
C ILE A 32 40.99 2.20 32.61
N ASN A 33 41.56 2.23 31.41
CA ASN A 33 42.93 2.70 31.17
C ASN A 33 42.98 3.54 29.88
N PRO A 34 43.62 4.72 29.91
CA PRO A 34 43.73 5.61 28.78
C PRO A 34 45.08 5.42 28.08
N ASP A 35 45.06 5.28 26.75
CA ASP A 35 46.11 5.85 25.89
C ASP A 35 45.71 5.73 24.40
N THR A 36 45.59 6.93 23.80
CA THR A 36 46.04 7.32 22.47
C THR A 36 45.79 6.37 21.30
N VAL A 37 44.91 6.77 20.36
CA VAL A 37 45.29 7.05 18.96
C VAL A 37 44.14 7.79 18.29
N VAL A 38 44.38 9.04 17.86
CA VAL A 38 43.57 9.78 16.95
C VAL A 38 43.59 9.06 15.60
N SER A 39 42.45 8.46 15.20
CA SER A 39 42.26 7.97 13.87
C SER A 39 41.05 8.63 13.31
N ASP A 40 41.26 9.47 12.30
CA ASP A 40 40.23 10.11 11.49
C ASP A 40 39.22 9.09 10.99
N THR A 41 38.14 8.93 11.72
CA THR A 41 36.98 8.16 11.25
C THR A 41 36.18 9.05 10.29
N LYS A 42 36.58 8.98 9.02
CA LYS A 42 35.79 9.45 7.88
C LYS A 42 34.41 8.86 8.02
N VAL A 43 33.45 9.68 8.42
CA VAL A 43 32.04 9.30 8.47
C VAL A 43 31.62 8.96 7.05
N LEU A 44 31.65 7.68 6.72
CA LEU A 44 30.98 7.15 5.54
C LEU A 44 29.49 7.39 5.76
N LYS A 45 28.96 8.43 5.11
CA LYS A 45 27.51 8.61 4.96
C LYS A 45 26.97 7.33 4.33
N ASN A 46 26.12 6.65 5.06
CA ASN A 46 25.55 5.37 4.68
C ASN A 46 24.47 5.62 3.60
N ASP A 47 24.90 5.78 2.34
CA ASP A 47 24.01 5.97 1.18
C ASP A 47 23.21 4.70 0.79
N SER A 48 23.39 3.61 1.56
CA SER A 48 22.74 2.32 1.30
C SER A 48 21.27 2.25 1.77
N LYS A 49 20.83 3.13 2.67
CA LYS A 49 19.48 3.08 3.26
C LYS A 49 18.36 3.37 2.27
N PRO A 50 18.44 4.38 1.38
CA PRO A 50 17.38 4.65 0.40
C PRO A 50 17.18 3.51 -0.62
N PHE A 51 18.26 2.90 -1.07
CA PHE A 51 18.21 1.79 -2.03
C PHE A 51 17.55 0.54 -1.42
N LEU A 52 17.90 0.19 -0.19
CA LEU A 52 17.30 -0.96 0.51
C LEU A 52 15.80 -0.76 0.74
N GLU A 53 15.36 0.46 1.06
CA GLU A 53 13.97 0.75 1.31
C GLU A 53 13.12 0.70 0.03
N SER A 54 13.63 1.20 -1.10
CA SER A 54 12.97 1.07 -2.40
C SER A 54 12.84 -0.38 -2.85
N ASP A 55 13.83 -1.25 -2.56
CA ASP A 55 13.74 -2.68 -2.84
C ASP A 55 12.67 -3.36 -1.98
N LEU A 56 12.51 -2.96 -0.71
CA LEU A 56 11.43 -3.43 0.15
C LEU A 56 10.07 -2.97 -0.38
N ALA A 57 9.97 -1.71 -0.81
CA ALA A 57 8.75 -1.17 -1.41
C ALA A 57 8.37 -1.91 -2.69
N ARG A 58 9.34 -2.20 -3.57
CA ARG A 58 9.14 -2.97 -4.80
C ARG A 58 8.63 -4.37 -4.52
N LYS A 59 9.26 -5.10 -3.60
CA LYS A 59 8.83 -6.45 -3.21
C LYS A 59 7.43 -6.44 -2.61
N TRP A 60 7.15 -5.47 -1.75
CA TRP A 60 5.83 -5.28 -1.18
C TRP A 60 4.78 -5.01 -2.26
N LEU A 61 5.06 -4.08 -3.20
CA LEU A 61 4.14 -3.73 -4.28
C LEU A 61 3.79 -4.95 -5.13
N THR A 62 4.80 -5.68 -5.61
CA THR A 62 4.61 -6.88 -6.41
C THR A 62 3.74 -7.91 -5.69
N SER A 63 4.10 -8.25 -4.44
CA SER A 63 3.35 -9.23 -3.66
C SER A 63 1.93 -8.75 -3.34
N SER A 64 1.75 -7.46 -3.04
CA SER A 64 0.43 -6.91 -2.69
C SER A 64 -0.52 -6.89 -3.88
N ILE A 65 -0.03 -6.57 -5.09
CA ILE A 65 -0.84 -6.64 -6.31
C ILE A 65 -1.26 -8.08 -6.59
N GLU A 66 -0.31 -9.01 -6.62
CA GLU A 66 -0.60 -10.42 -6.93
C GLU A 66 -1.54 -11.05 -5.90
N GLU A 67 -1.37 -10.73 -4.62
CA GLU A 67 -2.27 -11.21 -3.55
C GLU A 67 -3.67 -10.63 -3.65
N ASN A 68 -3.77 -9.32 -3.98
CA ASN A 68 -5.05 -8.63 -4.11
C ASN A 68 -5.96 -9.25 -5.19
N PHE A 69 -5.38 -9.81 -6.25
CA PHE A 69 -6.11 -10.44 -7.35
C PHE A 69 -6.30 -11.97 -7.19
N LYS A 70 -5.88 -12.58 -6.10
CA LYS A 70 -6.20 -14.00 -5.81
C LYS A 70 -7.64 -14.20 -5.38
N THR A 71 -8.27 -13.18 -4.87
CA THR A 71 -9.68 -13.19 -4.46
C THR A 71 -10.48 -12.22 -5.31
N ALA A 72 -11.70 -12.59 -5.67
CA ALA A 72 -12.61 -11.74 -6.45
C ALA A 72 -12.94 -10.39 -5.77
N ASP A 73 -12.68 -10.29 -4.46
CA ASP A 73 -12.98 -9.11 -3.65
C ASP A 73 -11.85 -8.08 -3.65
N GLY A 74 -10.91 -8.11 -4.60
CA GLY A 74 -9.73 -7.24 -4.69
C GLY A 74 -9.89 -5.89 -3.98
N LEU A 75 -9.52 -5.85 -2.67
CA LEU A 75 -9.87 -4.73 -1.81
C LEU A 75 -8.85 -3.61 -1.97
N ILE A 76 -9.17 -2.64 -2.80
CA ILE A 76 -8.38 -1.43 -3.01
C ILE A 76 -7.98 -0.77 -1.68
N ASP A 77 -8.88 -0.76 -0.70
CA ASP A 77 -8.65 -0.15 0.63
C ASP A 77 -7.53 -0.80 1.43
N LYS A 78 -7.18 -2.07 1.15
CA LYS A 78 -6.13 -2.78 1.90
C LYS A 78 -4.72 -2.37 1.52
N ILE A 79 -4.52 -2.01 0.25
CA ILE A 79 -3.20 -1.73 -0.30
C ILE A 79 -3.01 -0.28 -0.75
N CYS A 80 -4.06 0.53 -0.66
CA CYS A 80 -4.03 1.94 -1.07
C CYS A 80 -4.16 2.89 0.12
N THR A 81 -3.69 4.13 -0.07
CA THR A 81 -4.06 5.22 0.84
C THR A 81 -5.56 5.49 0.74
N LYS A 82 -6.16 5.91 1.85
CA LYS A 82 -7.60 6.21 1.88
C LYS A 82 -8.00 7.23 0.80
N THR A 83 -7.18 8.27 0.60
CA THR A 83 -7.46 9.31 -0.40
C THR A 83 -7.41 8.77 -1.82
N TYR A 84 -6.42 7.92 -2.15
CA TYR A 84 -6.35 7.32 -3.47
C TYR A 84 -7.46 6.28 -3.69
N ALA A 85 -7.78 5.47 -2.69
CA ALA A 85 -8.89 4.52 -2.76
C ALA A 85 -10.23 5.21 -3.04
N GLU A 86 -10.51 6.33 -2.36
CA GLU A 86 -11.70 7.16 -2.62
C GLU A 86 -11.69 7.74 -4.04
N TYR A 87 -10.54 8.30 -4.48
CA TYR A 87 -10.38 8.84 -5.84
C TYR A 87 -10.65 7.78 -6.91
N LYS A 88 -10.05 6.59 -6.79
CA LYS A 88 -10.23 5.51 -7.77
C LYS A 88 -11.64 4.94 -7.74
N SER A 89 -12.25 4.81 -6.55
CA SER A 89 -13.64 4.39 -6.41
C SER A 89 -14.60 5.36 -7.11
N ASP A 90 -14.40 6.67 -6.90
CA ASP A 90 -15.17 7.70 -7.60
C ASP A 90 -14.98 7.60 -9.13
N ALA A 91 -13.74 7.39 -9.60
CA ALA A 91 -13.43 7.28 -11.02
C ALA A 91 -14.09 6.06 -11.67
N ILE A 92 -14.10 4.91 -10.97
CA ILE A 92 -14.82 3.71 -11.44
C ILE A 92 -16.32 3.97 -11.53
N GLY A 93 -16.87 4.72 -10.56
CA GLY A 93 -18.29 5.02 -10.47
C GLY A 93 -18.80 6.20 -11.31
N VAL A 94 -17.93 6.88 -12.08
CA VAL A 94 -18.39 8.01 -12.93
C VAL A 94 -19.45 7.54 -13.90
N ASP A 95 -20.57 8.28 -13.95
CA ASP A 95 -21.75 8.01 -14.78
C ASP A 95 -22.53 6.71 -14.46
N TYR A 96 -22.17 5.97 -13.41
CA TYR A 96 -23.02 4.90 -12.88
C TYR A 96 -24.09 5.45 -11.91
N ASP A 97 -25.14 4.68 -11.70
CA ASP A 97 -26.21 5.03 -10.75
C ASP A 97 -25.63 5.24 -9.35
N GLY A 98 -25.84 6.44 -8.82
CA GLY A 98 -25.30 6.85 -7.51
C GLY A 98 -23.85 7.35 -7.52
N GLY A 99 -23.16 7.30 -8.67
CA GLY A 99 -21.82 7.84 -8.84
C GLY A 99 -21.78 9.35 -9.10
N LEU A 100 -20.58 9.87 -9.25
CA LEU A 100 -20.37 11.28 -9.60
C LEU A 100 -20.57 11.50 -11.10
N THR A 101 -21.11 12.67 -11.47
CA THR A 101 -21.02 13.13 -12.86
C THR A 101 -19.56 13.47 -13.21
N PRO A 102 -19.14 13.45 -14.50
CA PRO A 102 -17.79 13.83 -14.91
C PRO A 102 -17.36 15.19 -14.38
N GLN A 103 -18.27 16.18 -14.38
CA GLN A 103 -18.00 17.53 -13.88
C GLN A 103 -17.80 17.55 -12.36
N ALA A 104 -18.59 16.77 -11.61
CA ALA A 104 -18.46 16.66 -10.16
C ALA A 104 -17.15 15.92 -9.79
N PHE A 105 -16.78 14.88 -10.53
CA PHE A 105 -15.52 14.18 -10.39
C PHE A 105 -14.32 15.12 -10.64
N GLU A 106 -14.31 15.82 -11.76
CA GLU A 106 -13.27 16.79 -12.07
C GLU A 106 -13.16 17.86 -10.97
N LYS A 107 -14.26 18.44 -10.54
CA LYS A 107 -14.29 19.46 -9.49
C LYS A 107 -13.72 18.96 -8.17
N LYS A 108 -13.98 17.71 -7.78
CA LYS A 108 -13.53 17.13 -6.52
C LYS A 108 -12.03 16.82 -6.52
N TRP A 109 -11.49 16.37 -7.66
CA TRP A 109 -10.17 15.75 -7.73
C TRP A 109 -9.11 16.55 -8.49
N LYS A 110 -9.51 17.54 -9.30
CA LYS A 110 -8.59 18.43 -10.03
C LYS A 110 -7.55 19.08 -9.10
N GLY A 111 -6.28 18.97 -9.48
CA GLY A 111 -5.15 19.48 -8.71
C GLY A 111 -4.70 18.60 -7.54
N LYS A 112 -5.38 17.45 -7.30
CA LYS A 112 -4.96 16.44 -6.33
C LYS A 112 -4.34 15.24 -7.02
N PHE A 113 -4.91 14.85 -8.17
CA PHE A 113 -4.50 13.71 -8.98
C PHE A 113 -4.46 14.06 -10.46
N ASP A 114 -3.78 13.24 -11.27
CA ASP A 114 -3.81 13.31 -12.72
C ASP A 114 -5.11 12.67 -13.24
N LEU A 115 -6.05 13.52 -13.68
CA LEU A 115 -7.36 13.05 -14.16
C LEU A 115 -7.30 12.42 -15.56
N LYS A 116 -6.20 12.63 -16.30
CA LYS A 116 -6.05 12.08 -17.66
C LYS A 116 -5.77 10.58 -17.65
N HIS A 117 -5.04 10.13 -16.62
CA HIS A 117 -4.55 8.75 -16.53
C HIS A 117 -5.19 7.97 -15.39
N VAL A 118 -6.42 8.31 -14.99
CA VAL A 118 -7.13 7.64 -13.88
C VAL A 118 -7.85 6.37 -14.29
N GLY A 119 -8.10 6.18 -15.60
CA GLY A 119 -8.93 5.07 -16.07
C GLY A 119 -10.39 5.21 -15.58
N ILE A 120 -11.10 6.25 -16.04
CA ILE A 120 -12.54 6.43 -15.73
C ILE A 120 -13.35 5.24 -16.26
N GLY A 121 -14.21 4.68 -15.41
CA GLY A 121 -15.03 3.51 -15.75
C GLY A 121 -14.26 2.21 -15.86
N THR A 122 -12.95 2.20 -15.58
CA THR A 122 -12.13 0.98 -15.60
C THR A 122 -11.82 0.48 -14.18
N GLY A 123 -11.54 -0.83 -14.02
CA GLY A 123 -11.18 -1.43 -12.75
C GLY A 123 -9.88 -0.87 -12.16
N PHE A 124 -9.54 -1.32 -10.95
CA PHE A 124 -8.30 -0.95 -10.28
C PHE A 124 -7.14 -1.76 -10.85
N LEU A 125 -6.10 -1.09 -11.35
CA LEU A 125 -4.87 -1.63 -11.96
C LEU A 125 -5.07 -2.42 -13.26
N ILE A 126 -6.20 -3.09 -13.43
CA ILE A 126 -6.55 -3.84 -14.64
C ILE A 126 -7.91 -3.38 -15.15
N SER A 127 -8.15 -3.48 -16.45
CA SER A 127 -9.45 -3.21 -17.05
C SER A 127 -10.20 -4.52 -17.23
N GLY A 128 -11.41 -4.60 -16.67
CA GLY A 128 -12.23 -5.81 -16.76
C GLY A 128 -12.39 -6.54 -15.44
N GLN A 129 -13.27 -7.53 -15.46
CA GLN A 129 -13.63 -8.33 -14.28
C GLN A 129 -13.28 -9.81 -14.47
N ASP A 130 -12.97 -10.22 -15.70
CA ASP A 130 -12.79 -11.61 -16.09
C ASP A 130 -11.30 -11.95 -16.22
N TRP A 131 -10.51 -11.62 -15.17
CA TRP A 131 -9.12 -12.06 -15.12
C TRP A 131 -9.01 -13.48 -14.60
N THR A 132 -7.93 -14.17 -14.97
CA THR A 132 -7.64 -15.54 -14.53
C THR A 132 -6.52 -15.54 -13.50
N LYS A 133 -5.33 -15.02 -13.86
CA LYS A 133 -4.18 -15.02 -12.97
C LYS A 133 -3.28 -13.82 -13.21
N ILE A 134 -3.33 -12.89 -12.31
CA ILE A 134 -2.56 -11.64 -12.38
C ILE A 134 -1.14 -11.83 -11.86
N LYS A 135 -0.18 -11.34 -12.64
CA LYS A 135 1.25 -11.30 -12.33
C LYS A 135 1.83 -9.91 -12.59
N VAL A 136 2.77 -9.50 -11.75
CA VAL A 136 3.61 -8.33 -12.01
C VAL A 136 4.87 -8.80 -12.72
N VAL A 137 4.92 -8.65 -14.03
CA VAL A 137 6.02 -9.14 -14.88
C VAL A 137 7.17 -8.13 -15.02
N LYS A 138 6.90 -6.86 -14.70
CA LYS A 138 7.91 -5.80 -14.62
C LYS A 138 7.57 -4.89 -13.43
N CYS A 139 8.57 -4.51 -12.63
CA CYS A 139 8.45 -3.51 -11.57
C CYS A 139 9.83 -2.86 -11.37
N GLU A 140 10.03 -1.71 -11.99
CA GLU A 140 11.31 -0.98 -11.98
C GLU A 140 11.13 0.37 -11.27
N LEU A 141 12.11 0.72 -10.43
CA LEU A 141 12.13 2.03 -9.79
C LEU A 141 12.38 3.10 -10.87
N SER A 142 11.45 4.04 -11.01
CA SER A 142 11.60 5.17 -11.90
C SER A 142 12.74 6.09 -11.44
N PRO A 143 13.51 6.70 -12.36
CA PRO A 143 14.50 7.71 -12.03
C PRO A 143 13.87 9.01 -11.49
N VAL A 144 12.57 9.17 -11.63
CA VAL A 144 11.82 10.34 -11.14
C VAL A 144 11.80 10.32 -9.62
N LYS A 145 12.36 11.36 -9.00
CA LYS A 145 12.34 11.53 -7.54
C LYS A 145 11.06 12.21 -7.11
N LEU A 146 10.27 11.52 -6.32
CA LEU A 146 9.11 12.10 -5.66
C LEU A 146 9.52 12.82 -4.36
N LYS A 147 8.67 13.73 -3.89
CA LYS A 147 8.83 14.37 -2.58
C LYS A 147 8.72 13.35 -1.45
N GLU A 148 7.85 12.37 -1.63
CA GLU A 148 7.60 11.28 -0.68
C GLU A 148 7.33 9.98 -1.44
N GLY A 149 7.94 8.88 -0.98
CA GLY A 149 7.74 7.55 -1.54
C GLY A 149 8.57 7.24 -2.79
N TYR A 150 8.11 6.26 -3.56
CA TYR A 150 8.80 5.66 -4.69
C TYR A 150 7.84 5.51 -5.86
N LEU A 151 8.26 5.91 -7.07
CA LEU A 151 7.53 5.69 -8.30
C LEU A 151 8.06 4.42 -8.97
N PHE A 152 7.19 3.48 -9.28
CA PHE A 152 7.52 2.25 -9.99
C PHE A 152 6.83 2.19 -11.34
N GLU A 153 7.62 1.99 -12.40
CA GLU A 153 7.15 1.63 -13.73
C GLU A 153 6.82 0.14 -13.73
N THR A 154 5.55 -0.19 -13.86
CA THR A 154 5.03 -1.54 -13.64
C THR A 154 4.32 -2.06 -14.87
N THR A 155 4.52 -3.34 -15.19
CA THR A 155 3.71 -4.07 -16.16
C THR A 155 3.04 -5.24 -15.45
N ILE A 156 1.73 -5.29 -15.56
CA ILE A 156 0.87 -6.33 -14.99
C ILE A 156 0.34 -7.17 -16.15
N GLU A 157 0.31 -8.48 -16.00
CA GLU A 157 -0.15 -9.44 -17.01
C GLU A 157 -1.19 -10.36 -16.41
N ASP A 158 -2.21 -10.71 -17.22
CA ASP A 158 -3.07 -11.87 -16.95
C ASP A 158 -2.49 -13.08 -17.71
N VAL A 159 -1.68 -13.88 -17.01
CA VAL A 159 -0.84 -14.92 -17.62
C VAL A 159 -1.60 -16.14 -18.13
N ASP A 160 -2.83 -16.36 -17.70
CA ASP A 160 -3.67 -17.47 -18.12
C ASP A 160 -4.82 -17.01 -19.05
N ALA A 161 -4.81 -15.75 -19.49
CA ALA A 161 -5.76 -15.24 -20.47
C ALA A 161 -5.54 -15.86 -21.84
N THR A 162 -6.61 -16.00 -22.62
CA THR A 162 -6.54 -16.55 -24.00
C THR A 162 -5.80 -15.66 -24.98
N SER A 163 -5.61 -14.40 -24.66
CA SER A 163 -4.80 -13.42 -25.39
C SER A 163 -3.87 -12.71 -24.42
N GLU A 164 -2.63 -12.40 -24.87
CA GLU A 164 -1.70 -11.60 -24.09
C GLU A 164 -2.32 -10.24 -23.75
N THR A 165 -2.48 -9.99 -22.46
CA THR A 165 -3.05 -8.75 -21.96
C THR A 165 -2.11 -8.13 -20.95
N PHE A 166 -1.55 -6.97 -21.32
CA PHE A 166 -0.61 -6.23 -20.48
C PHE A 166 -1.20 -4.87 -20.08
N TYR A 167 -1.03 -4.56 -18.81
CA TYR A 167 -1.43 -3.27 -18.22
C TYR A 167 -0.18 -2.54 -17.76
N LYS A 168 0.15 -1.41 -18.40
CA LYS A 168 1.25 -0.54 -18.00
C LYS A 168 0.74 0.48 -16.98
N ARG A 169 1.44 0.59 -15.85
CA ARG A 169 1.06 1.46 -14.75
C ARG A 169 2.29 2.10 -14.13
N ASP A 170 2.22 3.40 -13.90
CA ASP A 170 3.17 4.08 -13.04
C ASP A 170 2.55 4.19 -11.65
N ILE A 171 3.16 3.52 -10.67
CA ILE A 171 2.58 3.36 -9.34
C ILE A 171 3.42 4.09 -8.31
N ASN A 172 2.81 5.06 -7.62
CA ASN A 172 3.42 5.73 -6.49
C ASN A 172 3.14 4.97 -5.20
N VAL A 173 4.21 4.63 -4.47
CA VAL A 173 4.18 3.86 -3.22
C VAL A 173 4.78 4.68 -2.11
N VAL A 174 4.05 4.86 -1.02
CA VAL A 174 4.49 5.63 0.16
C VAL A 174 4.68 4.74 1.38
N PRO A 175 5.68 5.01 2.23
CA PRO A 175 5.86 4.29 3.49
C PRO A 175 4.67 4.48 4.45
N ARG A 176 4.29 3.40 5.15
CA ARG A 176 3.26 3.43 6.19
C ARG A 176 3.66 2.57 7.38
N GLY A 177 4.30 3.16 8.37
CA GLY A 177 4.85 2.43 9.51
C GLY A 177 5.93 1.44 9.08
N LYS A 178 5.68 0.13 9.22
CA LYS A 178 6.58 -0.94 8.78
C LYS A 178 6.22 -1.53 7.41
N SER A 179 5.27 -0.92 6.71
CA SER A 179 4.76 -1.37 5.42
C SER A 179 4.66 -0.20 4.44
N PHE A 180 3.96 -0.40 3.33
CA PHE A 180 3.76 0.61 2.31
C PHE A 180 2.28 0.68 1.90
N LEU A 181 1.91 1.74 1.16
CA LEU A 181 0.61 1.88 0.52
C LEU A 181 0.77 2.49 -0.87
N ILE A 182 -0.09 2.12 -1.81
CA ILE A 182 -0.24 2.80 -3.09
C ILE A 182 -0.93 4.14 -2.83
N SER A 183 -0.33 5.23 -3.30
CA SER A 183 -0.87 6.58 -3.13
C SER A 183 -1.33 7.23 -4.42
N ASP A 184 -0.91 6.69 -5.57
CA ASP A 184 -1.36 7.12 -6.90
C ASP A 184 -1.02 6.05 -7.94
N VAL A 185 -1.80 6.00 -9.03
CA VAL A 185 -1.54 5.15 -10.20
C VAL A 185 -1.90 5.92 -11.47
N LEU A 186 -0.96 5.99 -12.41
CA LEU A 186 -1.22 6.46 -13.76
C LEU A 186 -1.46 5.25 -14.67
N GLU A 187 -2.59 5.20 -15.33
CA GLU A 187 -3.05 4.12 -16.21
C GLU A 187 -2.88 4.52 -17.69
N TYR A 188 -2.15 3.69 -18.46
CA TYR A 188 -1.87 3.93 -19.88
C TYR A 188 -2.55 2.91 -20.78
#